data_c11f2397015acc4c9d68fa5e1b649a88
#
_entry.id   c11f2397015acc4c9d68fa5e1b649a88
#
_cell.length_a   1.000
_cell.length_b   1.000
_cell.length_c   1.000
_cell.angle_alpha   90.00
_cell.angle_beta   90.00
_cell.angle_gamma   90.00
#
_symmetry.space_group_name_H-M   'P 1'
#
loop_
_entity.id
_entity.type
_entity.pdbx_description
1 polymer ?
#
loop_
_entity_poly.entity_id
_entity_poly.type
_entity_poly.pdbx_seq_one_letter_code
_entity_poly.pdbx_strand_id
1 'polypeptide(L)'
;MIQIGSEKVNIQFFGFLLIRTKCIVYEKNIRVSAQKEKHMAQIKLTPEELRQSAQRYSQGSQEIDQILNTLTHEQQVIDANWDGSAFDSFEAQFNELSPKIKQFAQLLEDINAQLIKVADIVEQTDQDIAAQIH
;
A
#
# COMPACT_ATOMS: atom_id res chain seq x y z
N MET A 1 -33.17 -5.04 11.65
CA MET A 1 -33.36 -4.98 11.60
C MET A 1 -33.00 -5.00 11.89
N ILE A 2 -32.60 -4.64 12.38
CA ILE A 2 -32.57 -4.54 12.35
C ILE A 2 -32.13 -4.58 12.64
N GLN A 3 -31.73 -4.53 12.43
CA GLN A 3 -31.65 -4.49 12.48
C GLN A 3 -31.12 -4.37 12.71
N ILE A 4 -31.05 -4.11 12.88
CA ILE A 4 -30.95 -4.01 12.85
C ILE A 4 -30.67 -3.93 12.91
N GLY A 5 -30.55 -3.73 12.83
CA GLY A 5 -30.68 -3.74 12.72
C GLY A 5 -30.42 -3.90 12.67
N SER A 6 -30.48 -3.67 12.45
CA SER A 6 -30.60 -3.96 12.26
C SER A 6 -30.24 -4.37 11.97
N GLU A 7 -29.98 -4.23 11.42
CA GLU A 7 -29.92 -4.68 11.05
C GLU A 7 -29.44 -4.82 10.61
N LYS A 8 -29.51 -4.48 10.07
CA LYS A 8 -29.34 -4.67 9.53
C LYS A 8 -28.68 -4.62 9.38
N VAL A 9 -28.56 -4.45 9.44
CA VAL A 9 -28.23 -4.43 9.23
C VAL A 9 -27.64 -4.75 8.92
N ASN A 10 -27.57 -4.56 8.35
CA ASN A 10 -27.38 -4.91 8.12
C ASN A 10 -26.57 -5.21 7.87
N ILE A 11 -26.36 -5.19 7.49
CA ILE A 11 -25.86 -5.51 7.27
C ILE A 11 -25.20 -5.38 7.02
N GLN A 12 -25.08 -4.94 6.84
CA GLN A 12 -24.77 -4.78 6.66
C GLN A 12 -24.38 -4.92 6.93
N PHE A 13 -24.70 -4.89 6.73
CA PHE A 13 -24.70 -5.04 7.21
C PHE A 13 -24.33 -5.90 7.28
N PHE A 14 -24.38 -6.22 6.64
CA PHE A 14 -23.98 -7.02 6.99
C PHE A 14 -23.45 -7.61 7.93
N GLY A 15 -23.49 -7.83 8.07
CA GLY A 15 -22.52 -8.20 9.05
C GLY A 15 -22.71 -7.66 10.44
N PHE A 16 -23.65 -6.84 10.63
CA PHE A 16 -23.86 -6.17 11.93
C PHE A 16 -24.60 -7.01 12.95
N LEU A 17 -25.35 -7.98 12.48
CA LEU A 17 -26.01 -8.91 13.40
C LEU A 17 -25.05 -9.86 14.06
N LEU A 18 -23.99 -10.18 13.38
CA LEU A 18 -22.90 -10.99 13.94
C LEU A 18 -22.15 -10.26 15.05
N ILE A 19 -22.29 -8.96 15.13
CA ILE A 19 -21.60 -8.15 16.12
C ILE A 19 -22.19 -8.35 17.51
N ARG A 20 -23.50 -8.63 17.63
CA ARG A 20 -24.13 -8.77 18.95
C ARG A 20 -23.78 -10.06 19.67
N THR A 21 -23.75 -11.16 18.96
CA THR A 21 -23.35 -12.42 19.55
C THR A 21 -21.87 -12.50 19.86
N LYS A 22 -21.12 -11.62 19.24
CA LYS A 22 -19.67 -11.58 19.43
C LYS A 22 -19.21 -10.48 20.37
N CYS A 23 -20.14 -9.72 20.97
CA CYS A 23 -19.76 -8.63 21.86
C CYS A 23 -18.93 -9.12 23.06
N ILE A 24 -19.28 -10.25 23.63
CA ILE A 24 -18.54 -10.79 24.77
C ILE A 24 -17.18 -11.35 24.33
N VAL A 25 -17.15 -12.00 23.17
CA VAL A 25 -15.91 -12.47 22.56
C VAL A 25 -15.09 -11.28 22.04
N TYR A 26 -15.77 -10.24 21.62
CA TYR A 26 -15.17 -9.02 21.09
C TYR A 26 -14.41 -8.24 22.17
N GLU A 27 -14.96 -8.16 23.38
CA GLU A 27 -14.26 -7.50 24.48
C GLU A 27 -12.95 -8.18 24.85
N LYS A 28 -12.96 -9.51 24.87
CA LYS A 28 -11.74 -10.28 25.14
C LYS A 28 -10.74 -10.15 23.99
N ASN A 29 -11.25 -10.12 22.77
CA ASN A 29 -10.39 -9.95 21.60
C ASN A 29 -9.83 -8.55 21.48
N ILE A 30 -10.59 -7.54 21.92
CA ILE A 30 -10.09 -6.16 21.93
C ILE A 30 -8.92 -6.02 22.91
N ARG A 31 -8.98 -6.66 24.07
CA ARG A 31 -7.88 -6.60 25.03
C ARG A 31 -6.62 -7.27 24.47
N VAL A 32 -6.79 -8.42 23.82
CA VAL A 32 -5.68 -9.13 23.20
C VAL A 32 -5.15 -8.37 22.01
N SER A 33 -6.05 -7.81 21.19
CA SER A 33 -5.61 -7.02 20.02
C SER A 33 -4.98 -5.71 20.44
N ALA A 34 -5.47 -5.06 21.49
CA ALA A 34 -4.86 -3.84 22.00
C ALA A 34 -3.45 -4.08 22.54
N GLN A 35 -3.24 -5.21 23.23
CA GLN A 35 -1.90 -5.59 23.66
C GLN A 35 -1.00 -5.96 22.49
N LYS A 36 -1.57 -6.61 21.48
CA LYS A 36 -0.84 -6.98 20.29
C LYS A 36 -0.50 -5.76 19.45
N GLU A 37 -1.43 -4.80 19.36
CA GLU A 37 -1.17 -3.54 18.68
C GLU A 37 -0.13 -2.71 19.40
N LYS A 38 -0.17 -2.71 20.73
CA LYS A 38 0.84 -2.01 21.52
C LYS A 38 2.22 -2.64 21.34
N HIS A 39 2.27 -3.96 21.12
CA HIS A 39 3.51 -4.66 20.85
C HIS A 39 3.95 -4.50 19.39
N MET A 40 2.99 -4.42 18.46
CA MET A 40 3.28 -4.21 17.03
C MET A 40 3.57 -2.73 16.71
N ALA A 41 3.12 -1.81 17.57
CA ALA A 41 3.41 -0.39 17.39
C ALA A 41 4.85 -0.03 17.75
N GLN A 42 5.62 -0.98 18.32
CA GLN A 42 7.05 -0.77 18.49
C GLN A 42 7.75 -0.97 17.15
N ILE A 43 7.92 0.12 16.43
CA ILE A 43 8.74 0.13 15.22
C ILE A 43 10.18 0.05 15.70
N LYS A 44 10.85 -1.04 15.36
CA LYS A 44 12.25 -1.24 15.71
C LYS A 44 13.19 -0.46 14.81
N LEU A 45 12.66 0.14 13.74
CA LEU A 45 13.44 0.97 12.85
C LEU A 45 13.44 2.41 13.33
N THR A 46 14.59 3.06 13.24
CA THR A 46 14.70 4.49 13.51
C THR A 46 14.01 5.28 12.39
N PRO A 47 13.61 6.54 12.65
CA PRO A 47 13.09 7.39 11.58
C PRO A 47 14.04 7.48 10.39
N GLU A 48 15.34 7.51 10.63
CA GLU A 48 16.35 7.56 9.59
C GLU A 48 16.33 6.32 8.71
N GLU A 49 16.25 5.15 9.36
CA GLU A 49 16.18 3.88 8.63
C GLU A 49 14.89 3.77 7.83
N LEU A 50 13.78 4.31 8.34
CA LEU A 50 12.51 4.36 7.61
C LEU A 50 12.63 5.24 6.36
N ARG A 51 13.30 6.39 6.48
CA ARG A 51 13.52 7.28 5.34
C ARG A 51 14.40 6.62 4.28
N GLN A 52 15.43 5.90 4.70
CA GLN A 52 16.29 5.15 3.78
C GLN A 52 15.51 4.04 3.07
N SER A 53 14.64 3.33 3.79
CA SER A 53 13.76 2.34 3.18
C SER A 53 12.80 2.98 2.18
N ALA A 54 12.25 4.13 2.54
CA ALA A 54 11.35 4.88 1.65
C ALA A 54 12.04 5.23 0.33
N GLN A 55 13.30 5.64 0.38
CA GLN A 55 14.06 5.98 -0.83
C GLN A 55 14.21 4.80 -1.77
N ARG A 56 14.28 3.57 -1.25
CA ARG A 56 14.37 2.38 -2.09
C ARG A 56 13.10 2.16 -2.89
N TYR A 57 11.94 2.52 -2.34
CA TYR A 57 10.68 2.44 -3.09
C TYR A 57 10.64 3.48 -4.20
N SER A 58 11.08 4.70 -3.93
CA SER A 58 11.16 5.74 -4.95
C SER A 58 12.14 5.35 -6.06
N GLN A 59 13.30 4.82 -5.67
CA GLN A 59 14.29 4.34 -6.63
C GLN A 59 13.72 3.21 -7.50
N GLY A 60 13.02 2.25 -6.86
CA GLY A 60 12.37 1.16 -7.59
C GLY A 60 11.34 1.68 -8.58
N SER A 61 10.57 2.69 -8.20
CA SER A 61 9.61 3.33 -9.09
C SER A 61 10.29 3.91 -10.33
N GLN A 62 11.38 4.63 -10.12
CA GLN A 62 12.15 5.23 -11.22
C GLN A 62 12.75 4.17 -12.14
N GLU A 63 13.24 3.07 -11.57
CA GLU A 63 13.80 1.97 -12.36
C GLU A 63 12.73 1.31 -13.22
N ILE A 64 11.51 1.13 -12.68
CA ILE A 64 10.39 0.58 -13.43
C ILE A 64 10.04 1.50 -14.60
N ASP A 65 10.00 2.81 -14.38
CA ASP A 65 9.74 3.78 -15.44
C ASP A 65 10.80 3.72 -16.52
N GLN A 66 12.08 3.60 -16.14
CA GLN A 66 13.17 3.48 -17.09
C GLN A 66 13.06 2.19 -17.92
N ILE A 67 12.75 1.07 -17.26
CA ILE A 67 12.55 -0.20 -17.95
C ILE A 67 11.39 -0.07 -18.94
N LEU A 68 10.28 0.51 -18.52
CA LEU A 68 9.11 0.66 -19.39
C LEU A 68 9.46 1.56 -20.59
N ASN A 69 10.17 2.65 -20.38
CA ASN A 69 10.59 3.54 -21.46
C ASN A 69 11.52 2.83 -22.44
N THR A 70 12.46 2.05 -21.93
CA THR A 70 13.39 1.27 -22.76
C THR A 70 12.64 0.27 -23.62
N LEU A 71 11.67 -0.45 -23.00
CA LEU A 71 10.90 -1.44 -23.73
C LEU A 71 9.95 -0.79 -24.73
N THR A 72 9.39 0.37 -24.41
CA THR A 72 8.55 1.12 -25.35
C THR A 72 9.37 1.55 -26.59
N HIS A 73 10.60 1.98 -26.37
CA HIS A 73 11.48 2.31 -27.48
C HIS A 73 11.82 1.06 -28.33
N GLU A 74 12.13 -0.05 -27.67
CA GLU A 74 12.43 -1.30 -28.34
C GLU A 74 11.23 -1.79 -29.16
N GLN A 75 10.02 -1.59 -28.61
CA GLN A 75 8.78 -1.91 -29.30
C GLN A 75 8.68 -1.16 -30.63
N GLN A 76 9.05 0.11 -30.65
CA GLN A 76 9.04 0.93 -31.86
C GLN A 76 10.07 0.44 -32.88
N VAL A 77 11.23 -0.02 -32.41
CA VAL A 77 12.27 -0.57 -33.28
C VAL A 77 11.79 -1.86 -33.94
N ILE A 78 11.10 -2.70 -33.17
CA ILE A 78 10.56 -3.96 -33.70
C ILE A 78 9.45 -3.66 -34.71
N ASP A 79 8.54 -2.77 -34.37
CA ASP A 79 7.44 -2.36 -35.25
C ASP A 79 7.95 -1.87 -36.61
N ALA A 80 8.98 -1.07 -36.60
CA ALA A 80 9.57 -0.51 -37.82
C ALA A 80 10.20 -1.58 -38.71
N ASN A 81 10.54 -2.75 -38.16
CA ASN A 81 11.29 -3.78 -38.88
C ASN A 81 10.53 -5.11 -39.01
N TRP A 82 9.34 -5.21 -38.48
CA TRP A 82 8.56 -6.43 -38.50
C TRP A 82 7.16 -6.14 -39.06
N ASP A 83 6.88 -6.76 -40.19
CA ASP A 83 5.61 -6.61 -40.87
C ASP A 83 4.82 -7.91 -40.72
N GLY A 84 3.80 -7.92 -39.87
CA GLY A 84 2.99 -9.11 -39.65
C GLY A 84 2.04 -9.03 -38.46
N SER A 85 0.93 -9.77 -38.59
CA SER A 85 -0.16 -9.79 -37.59
C SER A 85 0.24 -10.34 -36.22
N ALA A 86 1.33 -11.11 -36.17
CA ALA A 86 1.83 -11.63 -34.89
C ALA A 86 2.37 -10.49 -34.02
N PHE A 87 2.97 -9.48 -34.64
CA PHE A 87 3.44 -8.32 -33.92
C PHE A 87 2.28 -7.47 -33.41
N ASP A 88 1.21 -7.32 -34.21
CA ASP A 88 0.04 -6.55 -33.79
C ASP A 88 -0.53 -7.09 -32.48
N SER A 89 -0.61 -8.41 -32.34
CA SER A 89 -1.09 -9.05 -31.10
C SER A 89 -0.18 -8.77 -29.93
N PHE A 90 1.12 -8.83 -30.16
CA PHE A 90 2.11 -8.54 -29.12
C PHE A 90 2.05 -7.08 -28.69
N GLU A 91 1.93 -6.17 -29.66
CA GLU A 91 1.82 -4.75 -29.39
C GLU A 91 0.57 -4.43 -28.57
N ALA A 92 -0.57 -5.05 -28.92
CA ALA A 92 -1.81 -4.86 -28.16
C ALA A 92 -1.64 -5.27 -26.71
N GLN A 93 -0.98 -6.40 -26.44
CA GLN A 93 -0.72 -6.88 -25.10
C GLN A 93 0.21 -5.91 -24.33
N PHE A 94 1.24 -5.43 -24.99
CA PHE A 94 2.18 -4.48 -24.40
C PHE A 94 1.47 -3.18 -24.03
N ASN A 95 0.61 -2.67 -24.93
CA ASN A 95 -0.13 -1.43 -24.70
C ASN A 95 -1.15 -1.58 -23.58
N GLU A 96 -1.69 -2.78 -23.37
CA GLU A 96 -2.61 -3.04 -22.26
C GLU A 96 -1.85 -3.13 -20.93
N LEU A 97 -0.66 -3.70 -20.95
CA LEU A 97 0.14 -3.89 -19.74
C LEU A 97 0.82 -2.62 -19.26
N SER A 98 1.24 -1.74 -20.19
CA SER A 98 2.01 -0.53 -19.88
C SER A 98 1.34 0.36 -18.83
N PRO A 99 0.02 0.67 -18.91
CA PRO A 99 -0.62 1.49 -17.88
C PRO A 99 -0.60 0.83 -16.51
N LYS A 100 -0.69 -0.50 -16.46
CA LYS A 100 -0.66 -1.25 -15.19
C LYS A 100 0.72 -1.17 -14.55
N ILE A 101 1.77 -1.21 -15.35
CA ILE A 101 3.15 -1.04 -14.88
C ILE A 101 3.34 0.36 -14.32
N LYS A 102 2.81 1.38 -14.99
CA LYS A 102 2.88 2.77 -14.51
C LYS A 102 2.12 2.93 -13.20
N GLN A 103 0.97 2.29 -13.05
CA GLN A 103 0.23 2.30 -11.81
C GLN A 103 1.02 1.67 -10.67
N PHE A 104 1.73 0.59 -10.95
CA PHE A 104 2.59 -0.05 -9.96
C PHE A 104 3.73 0.87 -9.53
N ALA A 105 4.38 1.54 -10.49
CA ALA A 105 5.44 2.50 -10.19
C ALA A 105 4.89 3.64 -9.31
N GLN A 106 3.70 4.15 -9.63
CA GLN A 106 3.06 5.18 -8.83
C GLN A 106 2.75 4.70 -7.41
N LEU A 107 2.32 3.43 -7.26
CA LEU A 107 2.08 2.84 -5.96
C LEU A 107 3.35 2.83 -5.10
N LEU A 108 4.50 2.56 -5.71
CA LEU A 108 5.79 2.59 -5.00
C LEU A 108 6.11 4.00 -4.51
N GLU A 109 5.81 5.03 -5.30
CA GLU A 109 5.98 6.41 -4.87
C GLU A 109 5.03 6.76 -3.71
N ASP A 110 3.81 6.26 -3.75
CA ASP A 110 2.85 6.46 -2.67
C ASP A 110 3.34 5.81 -1.38
N ILE A 111 3.92 4.62 -1.47
CA ILE A 111 4.51 3.93 -0.31
C ILE A 111 5.70 4.74 0.23
N ASN A 112 6.55 5.27 -0.66
CA ASN A 112 7.64 6.14 -0.25
C ASN A 112 7.11 7.31 0.59
N ALA A 113 6.09 8.01 0.11
CA ALA A 113 5.51 9.14 0.82
C ALA A 113 4.93 8.74 2.18
N GLN A 114 4.26 7.58 2.24
CA GLN A 114 3.69 7.07 3.49
C GLN A 114 4.77 6.71 4.51
N LEU A 115 5.86 6.10 4.08
CA LEU A 115 6.96 5.73 4.96
C LEU A 115 7.66 6.97 5.53
N ILE A 116 7.86 8.01 4.72
CA ILE A 116 8.42 9.28 5.18
C ILE A 116 7.50 9.91 6.22
N LYS A 117 6.20 9.90 5.97
CA LYS A 117 5.22 10.44 6.92
C LYS A 117 5.25 9.70 8.25
N VAL A 118 5.36 8.38 8.22
CA VAL A 118 5.48 7.58 9.44
C VAL A 118 6.78 7.92 10.17
N ALA A 119 7.88 8.07 9.45
CA ALA A 119 9.17 8.45 10.04
C ALA A 119 9.06 9.80 10.76
N ASP A 120 8.40 10.78 10.13
CA ASP A 120 8.21 12.09 10.73
C ASP A 120 7.36 12.03 12.00
N ILE A 121 6.31 11.21 11.98
CA ILE A 121 5.42 11.03 13.15
C ILE A 121 6.19 10.36 14.30
N VAL A 122 6.98 9.33 14.02
CA VAL A 122 7.78 8.63 15.03
C VAL A 122 8.79 9.60 15.65
N GLU A 123 9.48 10.36 14.81
CA GLU A 123 10.47 11.34 15.27
C GLU A 123 9.83 12.42 16.15
N GLN A 124 8.67 12.94 15.75
CA GLN A 124 7.95 13.94 16.51
C GLN A 124 7.48 13.37 17.85
N THR A 125 6.96 12.16 17.86
CA THR A 125 6.51 11.47 19.07
C THR A 125 7.67 11.28 20.04
N ASP A 126 8.83 10.87 19.56
CA ASP A 126 10.01 10.70 20.38
C ASP A 126 10.45 12.02 21.01
N GLN A 127 10.41 13.13 20.26
CA GLN A 127 10.73 14.46 20.75
C GLN A 127 9.73 14.92 21.81
N ASP A 128 8.45 14.66 21.59
CA ASP A 128 7.40 15.03 22.54
C ASP A 128 7.54 14.27 23.85
N ILE A 129 7.87 12.99 23.80
CA ILE A 129 8.11 12.17 24.99
C ILE A 129 9.33 12.71 25.75
N ALA A 130 10.41 13.00 25.03
CA ALA A 130 11.62 13.55 25.65
C ALA A 130 11.34 14.87 26.35
N ALA A 131 10.51 15.72 25.75
CA ALA A 131 10.13 17.01 26.34
C ALA A 131 9.30 16.85 27.61
N GLN A 132 8.50 15.79 27.71
CA GLN A 132 7.65 15.55 28.88
C GLN A 132 8.43 14.99 30.08
N ILE A 133 9.58 14.40 29.86
CA ILE A 133 10.42 13.83 30.92
C ILE A 133 11.17 14.91 31.68
N HIS A 134 11.31 16.07 31.11
CA HIS A 134 11.90 17.22 31.74
C HIS A 134 10.84 18.08 32.44
#